data_5a2d0bebf1cdf8ab799ce5c4e5832cbc
#
_entry.id   5a2d0bebf1cdf8ab799ce5c4e5832cbc
#
_cell.length_a   1.000
_cell.length_b   1.000
_cell.length_c   1.000
_cell.angle_alpha   90.00
_cell.angle_beta   90.00
_cell.angle_gamma   90.00
#
_symmetry.space_group_name_H-M   'P 1'
#
loop_
_entity.id
_entity.type
_entity.pdbx_description
1 polymer ?
#
loop_
_entity_poly.entity_id
_entity_poly.type
_entity_poly.pdbx_seq_one_letter_code
_entity_poly.pdbx_strand_id
1 'polypeptide(L)'
;MLRFFLAIMFVWLVDGCAPVPELGSAPVPRPAAGLASVASLPATAAGWPIDRWWVAFGDPQLDALIAEGLAGSPDVAAASARVRSADALAQQAGAALSPSLAIDGSVGGVKQSENLGIPPSFVPKGIQDTGRISAALSFNLDLWGKNHAALAAARGEAEAARVDAAQARLLLTTGIASAYADLAQYSAERDVAVAALRVREDTTRLTQQRVAVGVDTQGSLSLAQSRVPQARADIAALDEAIGLTRNRLAALVGAGPDRGRSIARPALKPAPIGLPANAGIDLVGRRPDLVAARLRAEAAADRIKVARADFYPNLNLTALVGLQSLGLSSLFEGGSSYGNGGLAVSLPVFDAGRIQGRYRSVRADYDAAVAHYDATLLTALRETADATISRRATETRLSDLRQALVSSEDAVRIANLRYRGGLSNQLPVLTADDTLLSVRRAVADLEARRMALDIALVRALGGGYRTPTIQTGAR
;
A
#
# COMPACT_ATOMS: atom_id res chain seq x y z
N MET A 1 -34.09 57.19 -11.37
CA MET A 1 -32.74 57.09 -11.99
C MET A 1 -31.78 56.16 -11.19
N LEU A 2 -31.71 56.27 -9.86
CA LEU A 2 -30.78 55.42 -9.05
C LEU A 2 -31.02 53.91 -9.19
N ARG A 3 -32.26 53.45 -9.30
CA ARG A 3 -32.62 52.03 -9.51
C ARG A 3 -32.21 51.47 -10.88
N PHE A 4 -32.22 52.34 -11.93
CA PHE A 4 -31.77 51.98 -13.27
C PHE A 4 -30.24 51.90 -13.36
N PHE A 5 -29.52 52.79 -12.67
CA PHE A 5 -28.07 52.78 -12.57
C PHE A 5 -27.58 51.56 -11.80
N LEU A 6 -28.25 51.15 -10.73
CA LEU A 6 -27.91 49.91 -9.97
C LEU A 6 -28.14 48.66 -10.83
N ALA A 7 -29.19 48.58 -11.65
CA ALA A 7 -29.47 47.46 -12.52
C ALA A 7 -28.43 47.34 -13.66
N ILE A 8 -28.03 48.46 -14.25
CA ILE A 8 -26.99 48.50 -15.31
C ILE A 8 -25.61 48.17 -14.72
N MET A 9 -25.27 48.64 -13.52
CA MET A 9 -24.04 48.29 -12.82
C MET A 9 -23.99 46.82 -12.44
N PHE A 10 -25.13 46.17 -12.14
CA PHE A 10 -25.19 44.74 -11.88
C PHE A 10 -25.01 43.86 -13.14
N VAL A 11 -25.46 44.33 -14.31
CA VAL A 11 -25.25 43.65 -15.59
C VAL A 11 -23.79 43.72 -16.04
N TRP A 12 -23.10 44.84 -15.82
CA TRP A 12 -21.65 44.97 -16.14
C TRP A 12 -20.72 44.21 -15.16
N LEU A 13 -21.20 43.90 -13.96
CA LEU A 13 -20.46 43.08 -13.00
C LEU A 13 -20.40 41.58 -13.38
N VAL A 14 -21.33 41.12 -14.22
CA VAL A 14 -21.38 39.72 -14.66
C VAL A 14 -20.38 39.43 -15.78
N ASP A 15 -20.05 40.41 -16.63
CA ASP A 15 -19.03 40.28 -17.66
C ASP A 15 -17.58 40.39 -17.12
N GLY A 16 -17.41 40.81 -15.87
CA GLY A 16 -16.11 40.95 -15.20
C GLY A 16 -15.59 39.68 -14.54
N CYS A 17 -16.28 38.56 -14.63
CA CYS A 17 -15.76 37.27 -14.12
C CYS A 17 -14.49 36.87 -14.90
N ALA A 18 -13.41 36.59 -14.20
CA ALA A 18 -12.20 36.02 -14.82
C ALA A 18 -12.60 34.79 -15.64
N PRO A 19 -12.31 34.74 -16.95
CA PRO A 19 -12.74 33.60 -17.77
C PRO A 19 -12.10 32.32 -17.27
N VAL A 20 -12.89 31.25 -17.12
CA VAL A 20 -12.40 29.94 -16.79
C VAL A 20 -11.50 29.45 -17.95
N PRO A 21 -10.22 29.16 -17.74
CA PRO A 21 -9.34 28.75 -18.83
C PRO A 21 -9.83 27.45 -19.47
N GLU A 22 -9.78 27.38 -20.80
CA GLU A 22 -9.96 26.12 -21.52
C GLU A 22 -8.68 25.29 -21.42
N LEU A 23 -8.75 24.12 -20.80
CA LEU A 23 -7.60 23.24 -20.56
C LEU A 23 -7.57 22.01 -21.49
N GLY A 24 -8.37 22.03 -22.56
CA GLY A 24 -8.54 20.88 -23.46
C GLY A 24 -9.30 19.70 -22.82
N SER A 25 -9.37 18.58 -23.53
CA SER A 25 -10.03 17.37 -23.04
C SER A 25 -9.28 16.76 -21.86
N ALA A 26 -10.03 16.31 -20.83
CA ALA A 26 -9.44 15.60 -19.70
C ALA A 26 -9.04 14.17 -20.13
N PRO A 27 -7.89 13.65 -19.67
CA PRO A 27 -7.60 12.23 -19.86
C PRO A 27 -8.63 11.39 -19.12
N VAL A 28 -8.90 10.21 -19.67
CA VAL A 28 -9.83 9.24 -19.06
C VAL A 28 -9.03 8.01 -18.68
N PRO A 29 -9.23 7.43 -17.48
CA PRO A 29 -8.59 6.18 -17.07
C PRO A 29 -8.80 5.08 -18.12
N ARG A 30 -7.76 4.33 -18.45
CA ARG A 30 -7.83 3.27 -19.46
C ARG A 30 -8.71 2.12 -18.97
N PRO A 31 -9.67 1.64 -19.78
CA PRO A 31 -10.42 0.44 -19.43
C PRO A 31 -9.51 -0.81 -19.57
N ALA A 32 -9.52 -1.70 -18.59
CA ALA A 32 -8.76 -2.94 -18.64
C ALA A 32 -9.12 -3.82 -19.85
N ALA A 33 -10.40 -3.79 -20.27
CA ALA A 33 -10.89 -4.51 -21.46
C ALA A 33 -10.25 -4.03 -22.78
N GLY A 34 -9.71 -2.82 -22.82
CA GLY A 34 -9.00 -2.27 -23.99
C GLY A 34 -7.54 -2.74 -24.10
N LEU A 35 -7.01 -3.42 -23.07
CA LEU A 35 -5.64 -3.90 -23.05
C LEU A 35 -5.61 -5.39 -23.43
N ALA A 36 -4.85 -5.73 -24.50
CA ALA A 36 -4.70 -7.12 -24.95
C ALA A 36 -3.98 -7.95 -23.88
N SER A 37 -4.71 -8.83 -23.19
CA SER A 37 -4.17 -9.68 -22.12
C SER A 37 -4.62 -11.14 -22.18
N VAL A 38 -5.61 -11.48 -23.03
CA VAL A 38 -6.22 -12.81 -23.10
C VAL A 38 -5.23 -13.92 -23.46
N ALA A 39 -4.31 -13.66 -24.39
CA ALA A 39 -3.30 -14.65 -24.78
C ALA A 39 -2.26 -14.91 -23.68
N SER A 40 -1.92 -13.87 -22.91
CA SER A 40 -0.93 -13.94 -21.82
C SER A 40 -1.50 -14.42 -20.49
N LEU A 41 -2.84 -14.34 -20.33
CA LEU A 41 -3.58 -14.73 -19.12
C LEU A 41 -4.63 -15.80 -19.45
N PRO A 42 -4.21 -17.00 -19.90
CA PRO A 42 -5.15 -18.07 -20.23
C PRO A 42 -5.85 -18.55 -18.97
N ALA A 43 -7.16 -18.51 -18.97
CA ALA A 43 -8.00 -18.94 -17.86
C ALA A 43 -7.73 -20.41 -17.48
N THR A 44 -7.66 -20.66 -16.18
CA THR A 44 -7.76 -22.02 -15.62
C THR A 44 -9.07 -22.15 -14.85
N ALA A 45 -9.48 -23.37 -14.52
CA ALA A 45 -10.72 -23.61 -13.75
C ALA A 45 -10.59 -23.20 -12.25
N ALA A 46 -9.67 -22.29 -11.91
CA ALA A 46 -9.44 -21.87 -10.55
C ALA A 46 -10.34 -20.69 -10.16
N GLY A 47 -10.75 -20.64 -8.90
CA GLY A 47 -11.45 -19.51 -8.30
C GLY A 47 -10.49 -18.38 -7.90
N TRP A 48 -11.06 -17.22 -7.59
CA TRP A 48 -10.32 -16.12 -6.98
C TRP A 48 -9.83 -16.49 -5.58
N PRO A 49 -8.66 -16.00 -5.14
CA PRO A 49 -8.21 -16.16 -3.76
C PRO A 49 -9.28 -15.69 -2.77
N ILE A 50 -9.37 -16.38 -1.63
CA ILE A 50 -10.22 -15.99 -0.50
C ILE A 50 -9.41 -15.15 0.51
N ASP A 51 -10.07 -14.47 1.44
CA ASP A 51 -9.41 -13.59 2.42
C ASP A 51 -8.30 -14.31 3.22
N ARG A 52 -8.53 -15.56 3.63
CA ARG A 52 -7.53 -16.39 4.34
C ARG A 52 -6.87 -17.43 3.40
N TRP A 53 -6.38 -16.98 2.25
CA TRP A 53 -5.77 -17.80 1.20
C TRP A 53 -4.64 -18.71 1.69
N TRP A 54 -3.90 -18.30 2.72
CA TRP A 54 -2.75 -19.04 3.27
C TRP A 54 -3.15 -20.34 3.97
N VAL A 55 -4.41 -20.49 4.39
CA VAL A 55 -4.91 -21.74 5.01
C VAL A 55 -4.82 -22.91 4.03
N ALA A 56 -4.86 -22.64 2.72
CA ALA A 56 -4.70 -23.66 1.68
C ALA A 56 -3.33 -24.37 1.73
N PHE A 57 -2.30 -23.76 2.33
CA PHE A 57 -1.00 -24.41 2.54
C PHE A 57 -0.98 -25.43 3.70
N GLY A 58 -2.04 -25.53 4.48
CA GLY A 58 -2.27 -26.60 5.46
C GLY A 58 -1.30 -26.61 6.64
N ASP A 59 -0.68 -25.47 6.98
CA ASP A 59 0.25 -25.33 8.11
C ASP A 59 -0.33 -24.38 9.18
N PRO A 60 -0.73 -24.89 10.36
CA PRO A 60 -1.29 -24.07 11.42
C PRO A 60 -0.32 -23.01 11.96
N GLN A 61 1.01 -23.26 11.90
CA GLN A 61 2.00 -22.28 12.33
C GLN A 61 2.01 -21.05 11.43
N LEU A 62 1.83 -21.22 10.12
CA LEU A 62 1.70 -20.09 9.20
C LEU A 62 0.45 -19.26 9.53
N ASP A 63 -0.68 -19.89 9.81
CA ASP A 63 -1.91 -19.19 10.20
C ASP A 63 -1.71 -18.38 11.48
N ALA A 64 -1.06 -18.98 12.49
CA ALA A 64 -0.75 -18.31 13.76
C ALA A 64 0.21 -17.11 13.56
N LEU A 65 1.26 -17.25 12.75
CA LEU A 65 2.20 -16.16 12.46
C LEU A 65 1.53 -15.00 11.72
N ILE A 66 0.65 -15.30 10.78
CA ILE A 66 -0.09 -14.26 10.06
C ILE A 66 -1.07 -13.55 11.01
N ALA A 67 -1.76 -14.27 11.87
CA ALA A 67 -2.64 -13.67 12.87
C ALA A 67 -1.87 -12.76 13.84
N GLU A 68 -0.70 -13.22 14.34
CA GLU A 68 0.21 -12.44 15.17
C GLU A 68 0.68 -11.16 14.44
N GLY A 69 1.11 -11.29 13.19
CA GLY A 69 1.55 -10.16 12.37
C GLY A 69 0.45 -9.13 12.11
N LEU A 70 -0.76 -9.59 11.80
CA LEU A 70 -1.90 -8.69 11.60
C LEU A 70 -2.29 -7.92 12.87
N ALA A 71 -2.05 -8.48 14.05
CA ALA A 71 -2.30 -7.84 15.33
C ALA A 71 -1.14 -6.94 15.80
N GLY A 72 0.11 -7.32 15.51
CA GLY A 72 1.32 -6.69 16.07
C GLY A 72 2.11 -5.81 15.10
N SER A 73 1.83 -5.83 13.79
CA SER A 73 2.64 -5.09 12.81
C SER A 73 2.48 -3.57 12.91
N PRO A 74 3.59 -2.82 13.08
CA PRO A 74 3.58 -1.37 13.04
C PRO A 74 3.07 -0.79 11.71
N ASP A 75 3.33 -1.47 10.58
CA ASP A 75 2.90 -1.01 9.25
C ASP A 75 1.37 -1.05 9.11
N VAL A 76 0.71 -2.09 9.65
CA VAL A 76 -0.75 -2.19 9.68
C VAL A 76 -1.33 -1.15 10.64
N ALA A 77 -0.69 -0.92 11.78
CA ALA A 77 -1.10 0.11 12.73
C ALA A 77 -0.97 1.53 12.10
N ALA A 78 0.12 1.80 11.38
CA ALA A 78 0.32 3.06 10.66
C ALA A 78 -0.72 3.25 9.54
N ALA A 79 -1.04 2.20 8.78
CA ALA A 79 -2.10 2.25 7.77
C ALA A 79 -3.47 2.55 8.41
N SER A 80 -3.80 1.92 9.53
CA SER A 80 -5.03 2.19 10.30
C SER A 80 -5.08 3.63 10.84
N ALA A 81 -3.95 4.20 11.26
CA ALA A 81 -3.85 5.59 11.68
C ALA A 81 -4.10 6.57 10.52
N ARG A 82 -3.60 6.25 9.31
CA ARG A 82 -3.87 7.04 8.10
C ARG A 82 -5.37 7.04 7.73
N VAL A 83 -6.06 5.92 7.91
CA VAL A 83 -7.53 5.86 7.74
C VAL A 83 -8.21 6.83 8.68
N ARG A 84 -7.90 6.80 10.00
CA ARG A 84 -8.49 7.72 10.97
C ARG A 84 -8.19 9.18 10.65
N SER A 85 -6.99 9.50 10.17
CA SER A 85 -6.63 10.85 9.72
C SER A 85 -7.46 11.29 8.52
N ALA A 86 -7.62 10.42 7.52
CA ALA A 86 -8.42 10.72 6.32
C ALA A 86 -9.91 10.88 6.65
N ASP A 87 -10.46 10.07 7.56
CA ASP A 87 -11.83 10.20 8.06
C ASP A 87 -12.04 11.54 8.79
N ALA A 88 -11.08 11.96 9.61
CA ALA A 88 -11.13 13.27 10.29
C ALA A 88 -11.07 14.43 9.29
N LEU A 89 -10.26 14.34 8.22
CA LEU A 89 -10.23 15.34 7.16
C LEU A 89 -11.55 15.39 6.38
N ALA A 90 -12.18 14.25 6.13
CA ALA A 90 -13.53 14.21 5.52
C ALA A 90 -14.58 14.84 6.44
N GLN A 91 -14.52 14.61 7.74
CA GLN A 91 -15.36 15.27 8.72
C GLN A 91 -15.13 16.79 8.73
N GLN A 92 -13.87 17.24 8.71
CA GLN A 92 -13.51 18.65 8.61
C GLN A 92 -14.07 19.31 7.35
N ALA A 93 -13.94 18.63 6.18
CA ALA A 93 -14.51 19.12 4.93
C ALA A 93 -16.05 19.21 5.01
N GLY A 94 -16.69 18.24 5.66
CA GLY A 94 -18.15 18.24 5.88
C GLY A 94 -18.63 19.36 6.77
N ALA A 95 -17.83 19.80 7.72
CA ALA A 95 -18.18 20.92 8.62
C ALA A 95 -18.40 22.24 7.86
N ALA A 96 -17.75 22.43 6.70
CA ALA A 96 -17.94 23.59 5.84
C ALA A 96 -19.36 23.70 5.23
N LEU A 97 -20.17 22.64 5.30
CA LEU A 97 -21.57 22.60 4.88
C LEU A 97 -22.55 22.99 6.00
N SER A 98 -22.04 23.29 7.18
CA SER A 98 -22.85 23.68 8.35
C SER A 98 -22.52 25.11 8.78
N PRO A 99 -23.44 25.80 9.43
CA PRO A 99 -23.15 27.10 10.05
C PRO A 99 -22.07 26.95 11.14
N SER A 100 -21.14 27.91 11.21
CA SER A 100 -20.20 28.05 12.31
C SER A 100 -20.66 29.16 13.26
N LEU A 101 -20.55 28.91 14.56
CA LEU A 101 -20.78 29.87 15.62
C LEU A 101 -19.51 30.03 16.45
N ALA A 102 -19.02 31.27 16.55
CA ALA A 102 -17.87 31.59 17.36
C ALA A 102 -18.28 32.62 18.42
N ILE A 103 -17.66 32.52 19.60
CA ILE A 103 -17.78 33.55 20.65
C ILE A 103 -16.40 34.16 20.82
N ASP A 104 -16.32 35.47 20.63
CA ASP A 104 -15.12 36.25 20.75
C ASP A 104 -15.22 37.23 21.91
N GLY A 105 -14.17 37.33 22.74
CA GLY A 105 -14.08 38.29 23.81
C GLY A 105 -12.75 39.07 23.72
N SER A 106 -12.83 40.39 23.91
CA SER A 106 -11.63 41.20 23.97
C SER A 106 -11.77 42.29 25.02
N VAL A 107 -10.66 42.57 25.70
CA VAL A 107 -10.47 43.66 26.64
C VAL A 107 -9.20 44.40 26.24
N GLY A 108 -9.22 45.71 26.24
CA GLY A 108 -8.07 46.50 25.83
C GLY A 108 -8.20 47.97 26.19
N GLY A 109 -7.21 48.78 25.85
CA GLY A 109 -7.24 50.22 25.93
C GLY A 109 -7.26 50.83 24.55
N VAL A 110 -8.16 51.75 24.30
CA VAL A 110 -8.28 52.53 23.06
C VAL A 110 -8.10 54.00 23.29
N LYS A 111 -7.26 54.64 22.50
CA LYS A 111 -7.18 56.11 22.44
C LYS A 111 -7.85 56.53 21.12
N GLN A 112 -9.00 57.22 21.21
CA GLN A 112 -9.69 57.71 20.05
C GLN A 112 -8.98 58.92 19.44
N SER A 113 -8.96 58.95 18.10
CA SER A 113 -8.43 60.13 17.38
C SER A 113 -9.46 61.25 17.33
N GLU A 114 -9.04 62.44 17.63
CA GLU A 114 -9.87 63.66 17.52
C GLU A 114 -10.19 64.04 16.07
N ASN A 115 -9.53 63.43 15.07
CA ASN A 115 -9.68 63.72 13.65
C ASN A 115 -10.62 62.74 12.91
N LEU A 116 -11.45 61.97 13.62
CA LEU A 116 -12.39 60.99 13.02
C LEU A 116 -13.77 61.59 12.68
N GLY A 117 -13.89 62.92 12.54
CA GLY A 117 -15.14 63.57 12.11
C GLY A 117 -16.15 63.77 13.26
N ILE A 118 -15.79 63.45 14.47
CA ILE A 118 -16.52 63.77 15.72
C ILE A 118 -15.93 65.07 16.28
N PRO A 119 -16.79 66.04 16.67
CA PRO A 119 -16.24 67.24 17.32
C PRO A 119 -15.37 66.90 18.52
N PRO A 120 -14.16 67.52 18.66
CA PRO A 120 -13.19 67.13 19.69
C PRO A 120 -13.71 67.18 21.13
N SER A 121 -14.76 67.97 21.40
CA SER A 121 -15.42 68.06 22.71
C SER A 121 -16.18 66.78 23.10
N PHE A 122 -16.52 65.94 22.17
CA PHE A 122 -17.24 64.65 22.38
C PHE A 122 -16.32 63.43 22.33
N VAL A 123 -15.02 63.64 22.04
CA VAL A 123 -14.04 62.54 22.01
C VAL A 123 -13.47 62.35 23.41
N PRO A 124 -13.58 61.18 24.04
CA PRO A 124 -12.99 60.88 25.32
C PRO A 124 -11.47 61.07 25.28
N LYS A 125 -10.92 61.87 26.23
CA LYS A 125 -9.52 62.17 26.31
C LYS A 125 -8.74 61.01 26.95
N GLY A 126 -7.53 60.79 26.48
CA GLY A 126 -6.64 59.76 27.06
C GLY A 126 -6.95 58.34 26.52
N ILE A 127 -6.39 57.34 27.22
CA ILE A 127 -6.65 55.91 26.93
C ILE A 127 -7.87 55.53 27.77
N GLN A 128 -8.90 55.02 27.10
CA GLN A 128 -10.10 54.45 27.72
C GLN A 128 -9.99 52.93 27.68
N ASP A 129 -10.38 52.25 28.73
CA ASP A 129 -10.61 50.80 28.70
C ASP A 129 -11.81 50.46 27.80
N THR A 130 -11.76 49.35 27.10
CA THR A 130 -12.80 48.86 26.24
C THR A 130 -13.03 47.37 26.43
N GLY A 131 -14.27 46.97 26.39
CA GLY A 131 -14.66 45.55 26.43
C GLY A 131 -15.57 45.20 25.26
N ARG A 132 -15.39 44.00 24.76
CA ARG A 132 -16.27 43.44 23.72
C ARG A 132 -16.47 41.95 23.97
N ILE A 133 -17.73 41.48 23.87
CA ILE A 133 -18.10 40.10 23.82
C ILE A 133 -19.11 39.95 22.67
N SER A 134 -18.88 39.05 21.73
CA SER A 134 -19.77 38.85 20.57
C SER A 134 -19.89 37.38 20.19
N ALA A 135 -21.08 36.98 19.78
CA ALA A 135 -21.36 35.73 19.09
C ALA A 135 -21.52 36.01 17.60
N ALA A 136 -20.68 35.35 16.79
CA ALA A 136 -20.67 35.52 15.33
C ALA A 136 -21.10 34.21 14.67
N LEU A 137 -22.13 34.27 13.84
CA LEU A 137 -22.57 33.16 12.97
C LEU A 137 -22.05 33.41 11.56
N SER A 138 -21.51 32.35 10.92
CA SER A 138 -21.14 32.38 9.50
C SER A 138 -21.61 31.12 8.83
N PHE A 139 -22.23 31.22 7.66
CA PHE A 139 -22.73 30.12 6.85
C PHE A 139 -22.53 30.38 5.37
N ASN A 140 -21.76 29.51 4.72
CA ASN A 140 -21.56 29.55 3.28
C ASN A 140 -22.72 28.85 2.57
N LEU A 141 -23.39 29.53 1.65
CA LEU A 141 -24.56 29.00 0.95
C LEU A 141 -24.24 27.96 -0.13
N ASP A 142 -22.98 27.77 -0.46
CA ASP A 142 -22.43 26.77 -1.39
C ASP A 142 -23.22 26.62 -2.72
N LEU A 143 -23.65 27.73 -3.31
CA LEU A 143 -24.50 27.74 -4.53
C LEU A 143 -23.80 27.03 -5.72
N TRP A 144 -22.48 27.05 -5.76
CA TRP A 144 -21.68 26.48 -6.84
C TRP A 144 -21.13 25.08 -6.51
N GLY A 145 -21.53 24.53 -5.38
CA GLY A 145 -21.15 23.19 -4.94
C GLY A 145 -19.66 23.03 -4.57
N LYS A 146 -18.98 24.12 -4.20
CA LYS A 146 -17.56 24.10 -3.80
C LYS A 146 -17.32 23.19 -2.61
N ASN A 147 -18.10 23.38 -1.53
CA ASN A 147 -17.96 22.63 -0.28
C ASN A 147 -18.43 21.17 -0.44
N HIS A 148 -19.49 20.95 -1.23
CA HIS A 148 -19.93 19.60 -1.60
C HIS A 148 -18.86 18.84 -2.37
N ALA A 149 -18.22 19.47 -3.35
CA ALA A 149 -17.13 18.87 -4.11
C ALA A 149 -15.88 18.63 -3.24
N ALA A 150 -15.57 19.54 -2.31
CA ALA A 150 -14.49 19.37 -1.35
C ALA A 150 -14.74 18.17 -0.42
N LEU A 151 -15.97 18.01 0.08
CA LEU A 151 -16.37 16.84 0.87
C LEU A 151 -16.30 15.54 0.05
N ALA A 152 -16.76 15.57 -1.22
CA ALA A 152 -16.68 14.41 -2.10
C ALA A 152 -15.21 13.98 -2.32
N ALA A 153 -14.32 14.93 -2.60
CA ALA A 153 -12.89 14.67 -2.73
C ALA A 153 -12.29 14.08 -1.44
N ALA A 154 -12.62 14.66 -0.27
CA ALA A 154 -12.11 14.18 1.01
C ALA A 154 -12.65 12.78 1.37
N ARG A 155 -13.90 12.46 1.04
CA ARG A 155 -14.48 11.11 1.19
C ARG A 155 -13.82 10.11 0.25
N GLY A 156 -13.54 10.50 -1.00
CA GLY A 156 -12.79 9.68 -1.95
C GLY A 156 -11.39 9.31 -1.43
N GLU A 157 -10.68 10.28 -0.82
CA GLU A 157 -9.38 10.04 -0.19
C GLU A 157 -9.49 9.14 1.05
N ALA A 158 -10.53 9.31 1.87
CA ALA A 158 -10.75 8.45 3.03
C ALA A 158 -11.03 7.00 2.60
N GLU A 159 -11.81 6.80 1.54
CA GLU A 159 -12.04 5.46 0.98
C GLU A 159 -10.75 4.87 0.37
N ALA A 160 -9.96 5.66 -0.36
CA ALA A 160 -8.65 5.24 -0.85
C ALA A 160 -7.73 4.82 0.30
N ALA A 161 -7.72 5.54 1.43
CA ALA A 161 -6.93 5.18 2.61
C ALA A 161 -7.38 3.85 3.25
N ARG A 162 -8.69 3.53 3.25
CA ARG A 162 -9.19 2.22 3.70
C ARG A 162 -8.72 1.10 2.80
N VAL A 163 -8.71 1.33 1.49
CA VAL A 163 -8.20 0.38 0.51
C VAL A 163 -6.69 0.20 0.66
N ASP A 164 -5.93 1.27 0.93
CA ASP A 164 -4.50 1.18 1.24
C ASP A 164 -4.23 0.37 2.51
N ALA A 165 -5.10 0.44 3.51
CA ALA A 165 -4.98 -0.42 4.69
C ALA A 165 -5.19 -1.91 4.34
N ALA A 166 -6.09 -2.22 3.41
CA ALA A 166 -6.23 -3.58 2.88
C ALA A 166 -4.97 -4.00 2.09
N GLN A 167 -4.37 -3.10 1.31
CA GLN A 167 -3.10 -3.35 0.62
C GLN A 167 -1.95 -3.62 1.61
N ALA A 168 -1.85 -2.86 2.70
CA ALA A 168 -0.84 -3.08 3.73
C ALA A 168 -0.99 -4.48 4.37
N ARG A 169 -2.22 -4.92 4.67
CA ARG A 169 -2.52 -6.27 5.16
C ARG A 169 -2.11 -7.34 4.14
N LEU A 170 -2.42 -7.15 2.86
CA LEU A 170 -2.02 -8.06 1.80
C LEU A 170 -0.49 -8.18 1.70
N LEU A 171 0.23 -7.06 1.72
CA LEU A 171 1.69 -7.06 1.68
C LEU A 171 2.31 -7.74 2.88
N LEU A 172 1.75 -7.53 4.08
CA LEU A 172 2.21 -8.22 5.29
C LEU A 172 1.97 -9.72 5.22
N THR A 173 0.76 -10.16 4.89
CA THR A 173 0.40 -11.59 4.83
C THR A 173 1.21 -12.33 3.79
N THR A 174 1.41 -11.74 2.60
CA THR A 174 2.27 -12.31 1.56
C THR A 174 3.74 -12.25 1.92
N GLY A 175 4.20 -11.21 2.63
CA GLY A 175 5.56 -11.09 3.14
C GLY A 175 5.90 -12.18 4.18
N ILE A 176 5.01 -12.43 5.14
CA ILE A 176 5.14 -13.51 6.12
C ILE A 176 5.15 -14.87 5.41
N ALA A 177 4.20 -15.12 4.51
CA ALA A 177 4.11 -16.39 3.78
C ALA A 177 5.36 -16.64 2.92
N SER A 178 5.90 -15.61 2.24
CA SER A 178 7.13 -15.72 1.47
C SER A 178 8.33 -16.03 2.35
N ALA A 179 8.52 -15.31 3.46
CA ALA A 179 9.62 -15.60 4.39
C ALA A 179 9.49 -16.99 5.03
N TYR A 180 8.26 -17.46 5.25
CA TYR A 180 7.98 -18.80 5.75
C TYR A 180 8.28 -19.88 4.70
N ALA A 181 8.02 -19.63 3.43
CA ALA A 181 8.43 -20.50 2.32
C ALA A 181 9.95 -20.53 2.16
N ASP A 182 10.66 -19.40 2.31
CA ASP A 182 12.12 -19.33 2.32
C ASP A 182 12.69 -20.20 3.48
N LEU A 183 12.08 -20.16 4.66
CA LEU A 183 12.46 -20.99 5.80
C LEU A 183 12.27 -22.50 5.51
N ALA A 184 11.19 -22.85 4.80
CA ALA A 184 10.96 -24.23 4.36
C ALA A 184 12.04 -24.69 3.38
N GLN A 185 12.40 -23.83 2.42
CA GLN A 185 13.48 -24.08 1.44
C GLN A 185 14.80 -24.37 2.14
N TYR A 186 15.30 -23.42 2.94
CA TYR A 186 16.60 -23.57 3.61
C TYR A 186 16.62 -24.78 4.55
N SER A 187 15.50 -25.11 5.18
CA SER A 187 15.39 -26.33 6.00
C SER A 187 15.50 -27.61 5.16
N ALA A 188 14.89 -27.65 3.98
CA ALA A 188 14.98 -28.77 3.05
C ALA A 188 16.39 -28.91 2.46
N GLU A 189 17.01 -27.81 2.04
CA GLU A 189 18.40 -27.80 1.56
C GLU A 189 19.39 -28.25 2.63
N ARG A 190 19.16 -27.83 3.89
CA ARG A 190 19.98 -28.30 5.04
C ARG A 190 19.90 -29.81 5.24
N ASP A 191 18.72 -30.40 5.11
CA ASP A 191 18.58 -31.86 5.21
C ASP A 191 19.36 -32.59 4.11
N VAL A 192 19.31 -32.07 2.88
CA VAL A 192 20.08 -32.58 1.75
C VAL A 192 21.59 -32.47 2.04
N ALA A 193 22.04 -31.32 2.58
CA ALA A 193 23.44 -31.11 2.93
C ALA A 193 23.91 -32.02 4.07
N VAL A 194 23.07 -32.24 5.09
CA VAL A 194 23.38 -33.18 6.21
C VAL A 194 23.44 -34.63 5.70
N ALA A 195 22.54 -35.03 4.81
CA ALA A 195 22.61 -36.37 4.20
C ALA A 195 23.87 -36.53 3.36
N ALA A 196 24.26 -35.52 2.58
CA ALA A 196 25.49 -35.51 1.81
C ALA A 196 26.76 -35.60 2.70
N LEU A 197 26.77 -34.89 3.83
CA LEU A 197 27.88 -34.97 4.80
C LEU A 197 28.08 -36.39 5.29
N ARG A 198 27.02 -37.11 5.66
CA ARG A 198 27.11 -38.52 6.11
C ARG A 198 27.72 -39.41 5.02
N VAL A 199 27.26 -39.29 3.77
CA VAL A 199 27.80 -40.05 2.63
C VAL A 199 29.29 -39.74 2.44
N ARG A 200 29.72 -38.47 2.53
CA ARG A 200 31.12 -38.05 2.39
C ARG A 200 31.98 -38.56 3.53
N GLU A 201 31.50 -38.58 4.77
CA GLU A 201 32.21 -39.17 5.93
C GLU A 201 32.39 -40.69 5.77
N ASP A 202 31.35 -41.42 5.34
CA ASP A 202 31.42 -42.87 5.09
C ASP A 202 32.36 -43.18 3.92
N THR A 203 32.31 -42.43 2.84
CA THR A 203 33.21 -42.55 1.69
C THR A 203 34.67 -42.33 2.10
N THR A 204 34.92 -41.28 2.89
CA THR A 204 36.27 -40.97 3.39
C THR A 204 36.81 -42.11 4.24
N ARG A 205 35.99 -42.66 5.14
CA ARG A 205 36.38 -43.82 6.00
C ARG A 205 36.71 -45.06 5.16
N LEU A 206 35.89 -45.36 4.17
CA LEU A 206 36.14 -46.51 3.26
C LEU A 206 37.41 -46.30 2.45
N THR A 207 37.63 -45.11 1.91
CA THR A 207 38.88 -44.81 1.16
C THR A 207 40.10 -44.90 2.04
N GLN A 208 40.05 -44.44 3.29
CA GLN A 208 41.16 -44.58 4.26
C GLN A 208 41.50 -46.05 4.52
N GLN A 209 40.50 -46.92 4.68
CA GLN A 209 40.73 -48.37 4.85
C GLN A 209 41.36 -49.00 3.61
N ARG A 210 40.94 -48.62 2.40
CA ARG A 210 41.49 -49.13 1.13
C ARG A 210 42.93 -48.65 0.88
N VAL A 211 43.25 -47.40 1.26
CA VAL A 211 44.63 -46.89 1.21
C VAL A 211 45.56 -47.70 2.19
N ALA A 212 45.08 -48.01 3.42
CA ALA A 212 45.83 -48.75 4.41
C ALA A 212 46.20 -50.15 3.96
N VAL A 213 45.39 -50.77 3.10
CA VAL A 213 45.64 -52.06 2.51
C VAL A 213 46.23 -51.99 1.08
N GLY A 214 46.63 -50.81 0.62
CA GLY A 214 47.31 -50.62 -0.67
C GLY A 214 46.40 -50.71 -1.92
N VAL A 215 45.11 -50.71 -1.77
CA VAL A 215 44.12 -50.85 -2.86
C VAL A 215 43.71 -49.49 -3.47
N ASP A 216 43.98 -48.38 -2.75
CA ASP A 216 43.67 -47.01 -3.22
C ASP A 216 44.87 -46.06 -2.98
N THR A 217 44.80 -44.83 -3.49
CA THR A 217 45.93 -43.88 -3.45
C THR A 217 45.75 -42.82 -2.35
N GLN A 218 46.85 -42.25 -1.88
CA GLN A 218 46.83 -41.13 -0.93
C GLN A 218 46.16 -39.90 -1.53
N GLY A 219 46.23 -39.68 -2.87
CA GLY A 219 45.52 -38.63 -3.59
C GLY A 219 43.98 -38.78 -3.49
N SER A 220 43.50 -40.02 -3.63
CA SER A 220 42.06 -40.33 -3.45
C SER A 220 41.59 -40.01 -2.03
N LEU A 221 42.41 -40.34 -1.01
CA LEU A 221 42.11 -40.04 0.37
C LEU A 221 42.08 -38.54 0.65
N SER A 222 43.06 -37.79 0.17
CA SER A 222 43.11 -36.33 0.32
C SER A 222 41.92 -35.65 -0.33
N LEU A 223 41.49 -36.12 -1.51
CA LEU A 223 40.28 -35.62 -2.20
C LEU A 223 39.00 -35.91 -1.40
N ALA A 224 38.85 -37.12 -0.86
CA ALA A 224 37.70 -37.47 -0.01
C ALA A 224 37.69 -36.64 1.28
N GLN A 225 38.84 -36.47 1.93
CA GLN A 225 38.96 -35.66 3.15
C GLN A 225 38.64 -34.19 2.93
N SER A 226 38.93 -33.57 1.77
CA SER A 226 38.64 -32.19 1.48
C SER A 226 37.11 -31.90 1.38
N ARG A 227 36.32 -32.91 1.01
CA ARG A 227 34.87 -32.78 0.82
C ARG A 227 34.06 -32.71 2.11
N VAL A 228 34.60 -33.28 3.21
CA VAL A 228 33.95 -33.27 4.53
C VAL A 228 33.88 -31.85 5.11
N PRO A 229 34.96 -31.08 5.24
CA PRO A 229 34.89 -29.70 5.72
C PRO A 229 34.10 -28.78 4.79
N GLN A 230 34.12 -29.03 3.48
CA GLN A 230 33.29 -28.29 2.54
C GLN A 230 31.77 -28.50 2.81
N ALA A 231 31.33 -29.74 3.05
CA ALA A 231 29.96 -30.04 3.41
C ALA A 231 29.55 -29.38 4.74
N ARG A 232 30.46 -29.34 5.72
CA ARG A 232 30.20 -28.64 7.00
C ARG A 232 30.08 -27.13 6.82
N ALA A 233 30.87 -26.52 5.95
CA ALA A 233 30.75 -25.10 5.60
C ALA A 233 29.41 -24.80 4.92
N ASP A 234 28.97 -25.67 3.99
CA ASP A 234 27.63 -25.52 3.35
C ASP A 234 26.50 -25.58 4.40
N ILE A 235 26.58 -26.50 5.37
CA ILE A 235 25.58 -26.61 6.46
C ILE A 235 25.58 -25.34 7.32
N ALA A 236 26.74 -24.80 7.66
CA ALA A 236 26.86 -23.58 8.46
C ALA A 236 26.24 -22.38 7.75
N ALA A 237 26.41 -22.24 6.42
CA ALA A 237 25.78 -21.22 5.62
C ALA A 237 24.23 -21.33 5.61
N LEU A 238 23.71 -22.55 5.56
CA LEU A 238 22.29 -22.83 5.64
C LEU A 238 21.70 -22.53 7.03
N ASP A 239 22.46 -22.86 8.10
CA ASP A 239 22.07 -22.51 9.48
C ASP A 239 22.02 -21.00 9.69
N GLU A 240 22.93 -20.23 9.08
CA GLU A 240 22.89 -18.76 9.04
C GLU A 240 21.63 -18.27 8.30
N ALA A 241 21.36 -18.77 7.09
CA ALA A 241 20.19 -18.38 6.30
C ALA A 241 18.86 -18.66 7.05
N ILE A 242 18.76 -19.79 7.73
CA ILE A 242 17.63 -20.15 8.60
C ILE A 242 17.50 -19.15 9.75
N GLY A 243 18.62 -18.80 10.40
CA GLY A 243 18.63 -17.82 11.49
C GLY A 243 18.17 -16.44 11.05
N LEU A 244 18.69 -15.94 9.94
CA LEU A 244 18.32 -14.64 9.36
C LEU A 244 16.85 -14.62 8.94
N THR A 245 16.36 -15.70 8.34
CA THR A 245 14.94 -15.80 7.93
C THR A 245 14.00 -15.83 9.13
N ARG A 246 14.38 -16.51 10.22
CA ARG A 246 13.63 -16.46 11.48
C ARG A 246 13.59 -15.07 12.10
N ASN A 247 14.69 -14.32 12.06
CA ASN A 247 14.73 -12.93 12.51
C ASN A 247 13.82 -12.03 11.65
N ARG A 248 13.81 -12.24 10.32
CA ARG A 248 12.91 -11.55 9.41
C ARG A 248 11.43 -11.85 9.72
N LEU A 249 11.09 -13.10 9.99
CA LEU A 249 9.72 -13.49 10.40
C LEU A 249 9.34 -12.83 11.72
N ALA A 250 10.22 -12.81 12.72
CA ALA A 250 9.99 -12.14 14.00
C ALA A 250 9.70 -10.64 13.81
N ALA A 251 10.47 -9.97 12.96
CA ALA A 251 10.24 -8.56 12.63
C ALA A 251 8.90 -8.33 11.93
N LEU A 252 8.51 -9.20 10.98
CA LEU A 252 7.24 -9.11 10.27
C LEU A 252 6.03 -9.29 11.18
N VAL A 253 6.13 -10.13 12.21
CA VAL A 253 5.06 -10.29 13.20
C VAL A 253 5.08 -9.19 14.29
N GLY A 254 6.00 -8.23 14.20
CA GLY A 254 6.11 -7.13 15.15
C GLY A 254 6.81 -7.48 16.46
N ALA A 255 7.61 -8.55 16.47
CA ALA A 255 8.30 -9.05 17.65
C ALA A 255 9.83 -8.94 17.55
N GLY A 256 10.52 -9.03 18.69
CA GLY A 256 11.98 -9.08 18.75
C GLY A 256 12.57 -10.41 18.24
N PRO A 257 13.90 -10.48 17.98
CA PRO A 257 14.54 -11.62 17.32
C PRO A 257 14.39 -12.94 18.10
N ASP A 258 14.21 -12.92 19.43
CA ASP A 258 14.01 -14.13 20.22
C ASP A 258 12.71 -14.86 19.86
N ARG A 259 11.68 -14.14 19.37
CA ARG A 259 10.48 -14.78 18.82
C ARG A 259 10.79 -15.67 17.63
N GLY A 260 11.79 -15.31 16.82
CA GLY A 260 12.25 -16.11 15.68
C GLY A 260 12.75 -17.50 16.09
N ARG A 261 13.37 -17.63 17.27
CA ARG A 261 13.91 -18.93 17.79
C ARG A 261 12.82 -19.96 18.06
N SER A 262 11.59 -19.53 18.37
CA SER A 262 10.46 -20.42 18.61
C SER A 262 9.72 -20.85 17.34
N ILE A 263 10.10 -20.30 16.15
CA ILE A 263 9.51 -20.71 14.87
C ILE A 263 10.09 -22.07 14.48
N ALA A 264 9.23 -23.07 14.47
CA ALA A 264 9.60 -24.41 14.07
C ALA A 264 9.79 -24.52 12.55
N ARG A 265 10.28 -25.66 12.11
CA ARG A 265 10.38 -25.99 10.68
C ARG A 265 8.99 -25.97 10.03
N PRO A 266 8.82 -25.29 8.87
CA PRO A 266 7.57 -25.30 8.14
C PRO A 266 7.15 -26.68 7.61
N ALA A 267 5.82 -26.91 7.57
CA ALA A 267 5.23 -28.13 7.03
C ALA A 267 4.21 -27.81 5.90
N LEU A 268 4.62 -26.91 4.99
CA LEU A 268 3.79 -26.42 3.91
C LEU A 268 3.43 -27.52 2.91
N LYS A 269 2.15 -27.52 2.48
CA LYS A 269 1.63 -28.37 1.40
C LYS A 269 1.41 -27.53 0.14
N PRO A 270 1.54 -28.12 -1.08
CA PRO A 270 1.18 -27.41 -2.29
C PRO A 270 -0.30 -26.99 -2.28
N ALA A 271 -0.58 -25.72 -2.54
CA ALA A 271 -1.93 -25.20 -2.59
C ALA A 271 -2.46 -25.22 -4.05
N PRO A 272 -3.75 -25.50 -4.28
CA PRO A 272 -4.36 -25.48 -5.61
C PRO A 272 -4.68 -24.05 -6.04
N ILE A 273 -3.65 -23.21 -6.21
CA ILE A 273 -3.79 -21.82 -6.66
C ILE A 273 -3.69 -21.77 -8.18
N GLY A 274 -4.60 -21.08 -8.84
CA GLY A 274 -4.62 -20.94 -10.29
C GLY A 274 -5.12 -19.58 -10.74
N LEU A 275 -5.10 -19.35 -12.06
CA LEU A 275 -5.58 -18.11 -12.66
C LEU A 275 -7.10 -18.19 -12.89
N PRO A 276 -7.91 -17.30 -12.30
CA PRO A 276 -9.35 -17.27 -12.53
C PRO A 276 -9.72 -16.92 -13.97
N ALA A 277 -10.92 -17.30 -14.41
CA ALA A 277 -11.47 -16.81 -15.66
C ALA A 277 -11.61 -15.28 -15.59
N ASN A 278 -11.34 -14.59 -16.70
CA ASN A 278 -11.41 -13.12 -16.82
C ASN A 278 -10.48 -12.35 -15.87
N ALA A 279 -9.41 -12.98 -15.38
CA ALA A 279 -8.47 -12.33 -14.45
C ALA A 279 -8.03 -10.94 -14.93
N GLY A 280 -7.72 -10.76 -16.23
CA GLY A 280 -7.27 -9.49 -16.78
C GLY A 280 -8.29 -8.34 -16.64
N ILE A 281 -9.59 -8.61 -16.72
CA ILE A 281 -10.64 -7.60 -16.62
C ILE A 281 -11.04 -7.36 -15.17
N ASP A 282 -11.19 -8.42 -14.40
CA ASP A 282 -11.70 -8.36 -13.02
C ASP A 282 -10.68 -7.84 -12.01
N LEU A 283 -9.38 -7.74 -12.36
CA LEU A 283 -8.35 -7.14 -11.50
C LEU A 283 -8.71 -5.74 -11.03
N VAL A 284 -9.44 -4.95 -11.84
CA VAL A 284 -9.84 -3.57 -11.53
C VAL A 284 -10.65 -3.46 -10.24
N GLY A 285 -11.42 -4.50 -9.88
CA GLY A 285 -12.21 -4.55 -8.64
C GLY A 285 -11.61 -5.43 -7.54
N ARG A 286 -10.47 -6.09 -7.79
CA ARG A 286 -9.89 -7.11 -6.91
C ARG A 286 -8.54 -6.75 -6.33
N ARG A 287 -7.80 -5.83 -6.98
CA ARG A 287 -6.50 -5.36 -6.48
C ARG A 287 -6.67 -4.07 -5.69
N PRO A 288 -6.28 -4.07 -4.41
CA PRO A 288 -6.41 -2.88 -3.56
C PRO A 288 -5.64 -1.67 -4.11
N ASP A 289 -4.40 -1.86 -4.59
CA ASP A 289 -3.58 -0.79 -5.17
C ASP A 289 -4.26 -0.09 -6.36
N LEU A 290 -4.89 -0.87 -7.23
CA LEU A 290 -5.59 -0.35 -8.41
C LEU A 290 -6.90 0.36 -8.03
N VAL A 291 -7.63 -0.19 -7.06
CA VAL A 291 -8.87 0.44 -6.54
C VAL A 291 -8.54 1.76 -5.85
N ALA A 292 -7.49 1.83 -5.04
CA ALA A 292 -7.05 3.06 -4.38
C ALA A 292 -6.61 4.13 -5.41
N ALA A 293 -5.86 3.74 -6.45
CA ALA A 293 -5.45 4.66 -7.51
C ALA A 293 -6.65 5.24 -8.26
N ARG A 294 -7.69 4.44 -8.55
CA ARG A 294 -8.94 4.89 -9.17
C ARG A 294 -9.66 5.90 -8.28
N LEU A 295 -9.85 5.59 -7.00
CA LEU A 295 -10.51 6.49 -6.04
C LEU A 295 -9.80 7.83 -5.92
N ARG A 296 -8.46 7.84 -5.97
CA ARG A 296 -7.67 9.09 -5.99
C ARG A 296 -7.85 9.89 -7.26
N ALA A 297 -7.96 9.24 -8.42
CA ALA A 297 -8.27 9.94 -9.67
C ALA A 297 -9.67 10.56 -9.62
N GLU A 298 -10.67 9.86 -9.07
CA GLU A 298 -12.03 10.38 -8.85
C GLU A 298 -12.02 11.57 -7.86
N ALA A 299 -11.28 11.48 -6.75
CA ALA A 299 -11.12 12.57 -5.79
C ALA A 299 -10.41 13.79 -6.40
N ALA A 300 -9.41 13.58 -7.27
CA ALA A 300 -8.75 14.65 -8.00
C ALA A 300 -9.71 15.35 -8.99
N ALA A 301 -10.62 14.61 -9.65
CA ALA A 301 -11.66 15.18 -10.48
C ALA A 301 -12.62 16.10 -9.68
N ASP A 302 -12.96 15.71 -8.45
CA ASP A 302 -13.78 16.56 -7.58
C ASP A 302 -13.04 17.84 -7.15
N ARG A 303 -11.71 17.78 -6.94
CA ARG A 303 -10.90 18.99 -6.68
C ARG A 303 -10.90 19.98 -7.84
N ILE A 304 -11.04 19.52 -9.10
CA ILE A 304 -11.23 20.41 -10.25
C ILE A 304 -12.52 21.22 -10.08
N LYS A 305 -13.62 20.58 -9.62
CA LYS A 305 -14.90 21.28 -9.35
C LYS A 305 -14.73 22.34 -8.26
N VAL A 306 -13.97 22.02 -7.19
CA VAL A 306 -13.64 22.98 -6.13
C VAL A 306 -12.91 24.21 -6.71
N ALA A 307 -11.86 23.99 -7.50
CA ALA A 307 -11.08 25.08 -8.08
C ALA A 307 -11.86 25.88 -9.13
N ARG A 308 -12.77 25.22 -9.86
CA ARG A 308 -13.69 25.90 -10.79
C ARG A 308 -14.69 26.79 -10.05
N ALA A 309 -15.15 26.39 -8.88
CA ALA A 309 -16.08 27.20 -8.08
C ALA A 309 -15.43 28.50 -7.58
N ASP A 310 -14.10 28.61 -7.50
CA ASP A 310 -13.39 29.85 -7.11
C ASP A 310 -13.55 30.99 -8.14
N PHE A 311 -13.99 30.71 -9.37
CA PHE A 311 -14.29 31.74 -10.40
C PHE A 311 -15.64 32.43 -10.19
N TYR A 312 -16.49 31.87 -9.32
CA TYR A 312 -17.86 32.38 -9.10
C TYR A 312 -17.96 33.15 -7.77
N PRO A 313 -19.01 34.02 -7.64
CA PRO A 313 -19.23 34.77 -6.40
C PRO A 313 -19.42 33.84 -5.20
N ASN A 314 -18.74 34.13 -4.10
CA ASN A 314 -18.96 33.44 -2.83
C ASN A 314 -20.03 34.19 -2.01
N LEU A 315 -21.04 33.47 -1.53
CA LEU A 315 -22.16 34.02 -0.76
C LEU A 315 -22.12 33.45 0.66
N ASN A 316 -21.92 34.34 1.63
CA ASN A 316 -21.94 34.03 3.05
C ASN A 316 -23.08 34.74 3.77
N LEU A 317 -23.87 33.97 4.50
CA LEU A 317 -24.79 34.53 5.50
C LEU A 317 -23.98 34.77 6.77
N THR A 318 -23.97 36.02 7.26
CA THR A 318 -23.29 36.39 8.50
C THR A 318 -24.28 37.05 9.46
N ALA A 319 -24.15 36.75 10.74
CA ALA A 319 -24.85 37.44 11.80
C ALA A 319 -23.95 37.58 13.01
N LEU A 320 -24.06 38.72 13.68
CA LEU A 320 -23.30 38.99 14.89
C LEU A 320 -24.22 39.67 15.89
N VAL A 321 -24.14 39.22 17.14
CA VAL A 321 -24.79 39.87 18.30
C VAL A 321 -23.80 39.90 19.43
N GLY A 322 -23.76 41.01 20.16
CA GLY A 322 -22.80 41.13 21.26
C GLY A 322 -23.03 42.34 22.14
N LEU A 323 -22.12 42.53 23.07
CA LEU A 323 -22.01 43.69 23.94
C LEU A 323 -20.67 44.35 23.66
N GLN A 324 -20.65 45.66 23.56
CA GLN A 324 -19.44 46.47 23.41
C GLN A 324 -19.58 47.77 24.18
N SER A 325 -18.55 48.16 24.90
CA SER A 325 -18.52 49.41 25.65
C SER A 325 -17.17 50.08 25.60
N LEU A 326 -17.20 51.40 25.75
CA LEU A 326 -16.07 52.20 26.14
C LEU A 326 -16.21 52.38 27.66
N GLY A 327 -15.25 51.81 28.43
CA GLY A 327 -15.38 51.56 29.86
C GLY A 327 -15.86 50.13 30.15
N LEU A 328 -15.02 49.33 30.85
CA LEU A 328 -15.34 47.94 31.20
C LEU A 328 -16.55 47.87 32.16
N SER A 329 -16.74 48.85 33.03
CA SER A 329 -17.82 48.92 34.02
C SER A 329 -19.19 48.92 33.33
N SER A 330 -19.30 49.49 32.14
CA SER A 330 -20.56 49.60 31.41
C SER A 330 -20.81 48.49 30.38
N LEU A 331 -19.93 47.49 30.29
CA LEU A 331 -20.07 46.42 29.30
C LEU A 331 -21.38 45.65 29.42
N PHE A 332 -21.88 45.45 30.61
CA PHE A 332 -23.12 44.75 30.91
C PHE A 332 -24.30 45.64 31.21
N GLU A 333 -24.17 46.98 30.99
CA GLU A 333 -25.26 47.93 31.17
C GLU A 333 -26.17 48.01 29.97
N GLY A 334 -27.40 48.53 30.18
CA GLY A 334 -28.36 48.77 29.09
C GLY A 334 -27.80 49.75 28.07
N GLY A 335 -27.83 49.37 26.78
CA GLY A 335 -27.27 50.20 25.71
C GLY A 335 -25.95 49.71 25.12
N SER A 336 -25.26 48.74 25.75
CA SER A 336 -24.03 48.16 25.24
C SER A 336 -24.24 47.08 24.16
N SER A 337 -25.49 46.70 23.92
CA SER A 337 -25.84 45.72 22.89
C SER A 337 -25.61 46.26 21.49
N TYR A 338 -25.01 45.47 20.63
CA TYR A 338 -24.84 45.75 19.21
C TYR A 338 -25.00 44.48 18.39
N GLY A 339 -25.31 44.61 17.12
CA GLY A 339 -25.42 43.49 16.21
C GLY A 339 -25.63 43.90 14.77
N ASN A 340 -25.28 43.02 13.88
CA ASN A 340 -25.56 43.13 12.47
C ASN A 340 -25.79 41.74 11.89
N GLY A 341 -26.48 41.69 10.74
CA GLY A 341 -26.68 40.45 9.99
C GLY A 341 -26.99 40.75 8.54
N GLY A 342 -26.60 39.88 7.67
CA GLY A 342 -26.86 40.06 6.25
C GLY A 342 -26.14 39.02 5.38
N LEU A 343 -26.38 39.16 4.08
CA LEU A 343 -25.72 38.38 3.04
C LEU A 343 -24.47 39.13 2.56
N ALA A 344 -23.32 38.52 2.73
CA ALA A 344 -22.05 39.00 2.20
C ALA A 344 -21.73 38.29 0.88
N VAL A 345 -21.48 39.08 -0.17
CA VAL A 345 -21.10 38.61 -1.51
C VAL A 345 -19.64 39.00 -1.75
N SER A 346 -18.82 38.04 -2.15
CA SER A 346 -17.42 38.28 -2.53
C SER A 346 -17.14 37.66 -3.90
N LEU A 347 -16.72 38.52 -4.86
CA LEU A 347 -16.29 38.09 -6.19
C LEU A 347 -14.85 38.60 -6.44
N PRO A 348 -13.88 37.73 -6.69
CA PRO A 348 -12.53 38.15 -7.09
C PRO A 348 -12.56 38.65 -8.55
N VAL A 349 -12.44 39.96 -8.76
CA VAL A 349 -12.42 40.58 -10.10
C VAL A 349 -10.99 40.56 -10.69
N PHE A 350 -9.99 40.77 -9.86
CA PHE A 350 -8.59 40.75 -10.27
C PHE A 350 -7.73 40.14 -9.16
N ASP A 351 -6.97 39.07 -9.49
CA ASP A 351 -6.11 38.32 -8.55
C ASP A 351 -4.74 37.97 -9.12
N ALA A 352 -4.32 38.68 -10.17
CA ALA A 352 -3.07 38.48 -10.88
C ALA A 352 -2.87 37.03 -11.38
N GLY A 353 -3.96 36.32 -11.70
CA GLY A 353 -3.91 34.96 -12.25
C GLY A 353 -3.82 33.84 -11.22
N ARG A 354 -3.96 34.11 -9.92
CA ARG A 354 -3.89 33.12 -8.83
C ARG A 354 -4.95 32.01 -8.98
N ILE A 355 -6.20 32.36 -9.26
CA ILE A 355 -7.30 31.39 -9.44
C ILE A 355 -7.06 30.53 -10.69
N GLN A 356 -6.65 31.17 -11.81
CA GLN A 356 -6.31 30.43 -13.03
C GLN A 356 -5.14 29.48 -12.83
N GLY A 357 -4.08 29.93 -12.14
CA GLY A 357 -2.92 29.10 -11.77
C GLY A 357 -3.33 27.89 -10.94
N ARG A 358 -4.18 28.11 -9.92
CA ARG A 358 -4.72 27.02 -9.09
C ARG A 358 -5.55 26.03 -9.91
N TYR A 359 -6.42 26.50 -10.78
CA TYR A 359 -7.25 25.64 -11.63
C TYR A 359 -6.40 24.77 -12.57
N ARG A 360 -5.34 25.35 -13.19
CA ARG A 360 -4.37 24.60 -14.02
C ARG A 360 -3.60 23.56 -13.20
N SER A 361 -3.16 23.92 -11.99
CA SER A 361 -2.44 23.00 -11.10
C SER A 361 -3.31 21.78 -10.73
N VAL A 362 -4.52 22.00 -10.26
CA VAL A 362 -5.44 20.91 -9.87
C VAL A 362 -5.82 20.04 -11.07
N ARG A 363 -5.89 20.62 -12.29
CA ARG A 363 -6.07 19.83 -13.50
C ARG A 363 -4.86 18.96 -13.82
N ALA A 364 -3.65 19.47 -13.66
CA ALA A 364 -2.43 18.68 -13.83
C ALA A 364 -2.32 17.57 -12.77
N ASP A 365 -2.76 17.82 -11.54
CA ASP A 365 -2.83 16.79 -10.49
C ASP A 365 -3.78 15.65 -10.87
N TYR A 366 -4.93 15.98 -11.49
CA TYR A 366 -5.83 14.97 -12.04
C TYR A 366 -5.20 14.16 -13.18
N ASP A 367 -4.54 14.83 -14.11
CA ASP A 367 -3.84 14.19 -15.24
C ASP A 367 -2.76 13.22 -14.71
N ALA A 368 -2.04 13.62 -13.68
CA ALA A 368 -1.05 12.77 -12.99
C ALA A 368 -1.71 11.57 -12.27
N ALA A 369 -2.86 11.76 -11.62
CA ALA A 369 -3.59 10.69 -10.95
C ALA A 369 -4.11 9.64 -11.95
N VAL A 370 -4.62 10.07 -13.12
CA VAL A 370 -5.02 9.15 -14.20
C VAL A 370 -3.82 8.38 -14.74
N ALA A 371 -2.70 9.06 -15.00
CA ALA A 371 -1.47 8.38 -15.45
C ALA A 371 -0.95 7.37 -14.42
N HIS A 372 -1.06 7.68 -13.12
CA HIS A 372 -0.71 6.75 -12.04
C HIS A 372 -1.61 5.51 -12.02
N TYR A 373 -2.92 5.69 -12.19
CA TYR A 373 -3.86 4.57 -12.34
C TYR A 373 -3.48 3.68 -13.53
N ASP A 374 -3.21 4.27 -14.70
CA ASP A 374 -2.82 3.53 -15.90
C ASP A 374 -1.52 2.74 -15.69
N ALA A 375 -0.52 3.35 -15.06
CA ALA A 375 0.74 2.68 -14.72
C ALA A 375 0.52 1.50 -13.75
N THR A 376 -0.34 1.67 -12.75
CA THR A 376 -0.71 0.62 -11.78
C THR A 376 -1.43 -0.53 -12.48
N LEU A 377 -2.34 -0.24 -13.42
CA LEU A 377 -3.05 -1.24 -14.21
C LEU A 377 -2.08 -2.08 -15.07
N LEU A 378 -1.16 -1.42 -15.78
CA LEU A 378 -0.15 -2.10 -16.59
C LEU A 378 0.76 -2.98 -15.71
N THR A 379 1.15 -2.50 -14.54
CA THR A 379 1.94 -3.25 -13.57
C THR A 379 1.19 -4.48 -13.08
N ALA A 380 -0.10 -4.35 -12.77
CA ALA A 380 -0.95 -5.45 -12.32
C ALA A 380 -1.07 -6.56 -13.37
N LEU A 381 -1.28 -6.19 -14.63
CA LEU A 381 -1.34 -7.14 -15.73
C LEU A 381 0.00 -7.85 -15.95
N ARG A 382 1.11 -7.10 -15.93
CA ARG A 382 2.46 -7.65 -16.06
C ARG A 382 2.76 -8.65 -14.93
N GLU A 383 2.54 -8.27 -13.67
CA GLU A 383 2.80 -9.15 -12.52
C GLU A 383 2.02 -10.47 -12.60
N THR A 384 0.76 -10.40 -13.03
CA THR A 384 -0.09 -11.58 -13.21
C THR A 384 0.41 -12.47 -14.34
N ALA A 385 0.84 -11.88 -15.47
CA ALA A 385 1.40 -12.62 -16.60
C ALA A 385 2.74 -13.26 -16.25
N ASP A 386 3.64 -12.51 -15.59
CA ASP A 386 4.96 -12.98 -15.15
C ASP A 386 4.83 -14.17 -14.18
N ALA A 387 3.92 -14.09 -13.21
CA ALA A 387 3.64 -15.18 -12.27
C ALA A 387 3.13 -16.43 -12.99
N THR A 388 2.24 -16.25 -13.97
CA THR A 388 1.65 -17.35 -14.76
C THR A 388 2.70 -18.07 -15.63
N ILE A 389 3.54 -17.31 -16.33
CA ILE A 389 4.62 -17.84 -17.18
C ILE A 389 5.64 -18.58 -16.31
N SER A 390 6.09 -17.93 -15.21
CA SER A 390 7.09 -18.50 -14.31
C SER A 390 6.60 -19.79 -13.66
N ARG A 391 5.33 -19.87 -13.30
CA ARG A 391 4.72 -21.05 -12.71
C ARG A 391 4.73 -22.24 -13.70
N ARG A 392 4.29 -22.03 -14.95
CA ARG A 392 4.34 -23.08 -15.99
C ARG A 392 5.75 -23.59 -16.23
N ALA A 393 6.71 -22.68 -16.40
CA ALA A 393 8.10 -23.03 -16.60
C ALA A 393 8.66 -23.83 -15.40
N THR A 394 8.27 -23.47 -14.17
CA THR A 394 8.69 -24.17 -12.95
C THR A 394 8.10 -25.58 -12.88
N GLU A 395 6.84 -25.78 -13.25
CA GLU A 395 6.18 -27.09 -13.28
C GLU A 395 6.87 -28.03 -14.28
N THR A 396 7.18 -27.56 -15.49
CA THR A 396 7.92 -28.34 -16.51
C THR A 396 9.31 -28.72 -15.99
N ARG A 397 10.09 -27.75 -15.51
CA ARG A 397 11.44 -27.98 -14.99
C ARG A 397 11.44 -28.95 -13.80
N LEU A 398 10.45 -28.85 -12.90
CA LEU A 398 10.33 -29.75 -11.74
C LEU A 398 10.06 -31.20 -12.19
N SER A 399 9.23 -31.40 -13.22
CA SER A 399 8.98 -32.71 -13.82
C SER A 399 10.28 -33.33 -14.34
N ASP A 400 11.06 -32.57 -15.14
CA ASP A 400 12.32 -33.03 -15.74
C ASP A 400 13.38 -33.32 -14.67
N LEU A 401 13.52 -32.44 -13.66
CA LEU A 401 14.47 -32.65 -12.58
C LEU A 401 14.11 -33.83 -11.67
N ARG A 402 12.84 -34.14 -11.48
CA ARG A 402 12.43 -35.37 -10.75
C ARG A 402 12.81 -36.62 -11.51
N GLN A 403 12.74 -36.61 -12.84
CA GLN A 403 13.22 -37.72 -13.66
C GLN A 403 14.75 -37.83 -13.59
N ALA A 404 15.49 -36.70 -13.65
CA ALA A 404 16.92 -36.66 -13.48
C ALA A 404 17.37 -37.15 -12.07
N LEU A 405 16.57 -36.87 -11.03
CA LEU A 405 16.81 -37.35 -9.67
C LEU A 405 16.84 -38.88 -9.60
N VAL A 406 15.82 -39.54 -10.16
CA VAL A 406 15.76 -41.02 -10.20
C VAL A 406 16.97 -41.59 -10.91
N SER A 407 17.37 -41.04 -12.05
CA SER A 407 18.53 -41.49 -12.81
C SER A 407 19.84 -41.27 -12.05
N SER A 408 19.97 -40.15 -11.31
CA SER A 408 21.16 -39.84 -10.53
C SER A 408 21.29 -40.75 -9.29
N GLU A 409 20.16 -41.10 -8.65
CA GLU A 409 20.13 -42.07 -7.55
C GLU A 409 20.59 -43.46 -8.00
N ASP A 410 20.17 -43.92 -9.17
CA ASP A 410 20.64 -45.16 -9.77
C ASP A 410 22.12 -45.10 -10.13
N ALA A 411 22.61 -44.00 -10.67
CA ALA A 411 24.03 -43.81 -11.00
C ALA A 411 24.92 -43.95 -9.75
N VAL A 412 24.54 -43.32 -8.64
CA VAL A 412 25.23 -43.41 -7.35
C VAL A 412 25.21 -44.86 -6.84
N ARG A 413 24.08 -45.51 -6.89
CA ARG A 413 23.94 -46.93 -6.48
C ARG A 413 24.86 -47.82 -7.27
N ILE A 414 24.89 -47.70 -8.60
CA ILE A 414 25.78 -48.53 -9.49
C ILE A 414 27.25 -48.20 -9.24
N ALA A 415 27.63 -46.92 -9.14
CA ALA A 415 29.00 -46.51 -8.87
C ALA A 415 29.53 -47.08 -7.55
N ASN A 416 28.71 -47.03 -6.48
CA ASN A 416 29.06 -47.61 -5.19
C ASN A 416 29.22 -49.14 -5.24
N LEU A 417 28.34 -49.85 -5.94
CA LEU A 417 28.47 -51.32 -6.10
C LEU A 417 29.77 -51.69 -6.82
N ARG A 418 30.14 -51.00 -7.91
CA ARG A 418 31.35 -51.23 -8.66
C ARG A 418 32.60 -50.92 -7.84
N TYR A 419 32.60 -49.82 -7.07
CA TYR A 419 33.71 -49.44 -6.20
C TYR A 419 33.91 -50.44 -5.06
N ARG A 420 32.84 -50.85 -4.37
CA ARG A 420 32.90 -51.87 -3.29
C ARG A 420 33.35 -53.20 -3.82
N GLY A 421 32.96 -53.60 -5.03
CA GLY A 421 33.39 -54.81 -5.70
C GLY A 421 34.82 -54.78 -6.28
N GLY A 422 35.56 -53.68 -6.13
CA GLY A 422 36.89 -53.51 -6.69
C GLY A 422 36.97 -53.34 -8.22
N LEU A 423 35.83 -53.10 -8.87
CA LEU A 423 35.71 -52.99 -10.35
C LEU A 423 35.94 -51.55 -10.85
N SER A 424 36.11 -50.58 -9.97
CA SER A 424 36.40 -49.16 -10.31
C SER A 424 37.12 -48.49 -9.16
N ASN A 425 37.86 -47.39 -9.47
CA ASN A 425 38.37 -46.49 -8.45
C ASN A 425 37.26 -45.61 -7.86
N GLN A 426 37.59 -44.73 -6.93
CA GLN A 426 36.64 -43.88 -6.20
C GLN A 426 36.05 -42.74 -7.06
N LEU A 427 36.75 -42.26 -8.11
CA LEU A 427 36.36 -41.07 -8.86
C LEU A 427 34.93 -41.13 -9.41
N PRO A 428 34.45 -42.25 -10.03
CA PRO A 428 33.07 -42.37 -10.46
C PRO A 428 32.04 -42.20 -9.33
N VAL A 429 32.36 -42.69 -8.11
CA VAL A 429 31.45 -42.52 -6.95
C VAL A 429 31.33 -41.04 -6.58
N LEU A 430 32.47 -40.36 -6.46
CA LEU A 430 32.48 -38.93 -6.12
C LEU A 430 31.77 -38.06 -7.17
N THR A 431 31.94 -38.38 -8.45
CA THR A 431 31.25 -37.67 -9.55
C THR A 431 29.73 -37.92 -9.54
N ALA A 432 29.33 -39.16 -9.28
CA ALA A 432 27.89 -39.48 -9.18
C ALA A 432 27.25 -38.84 -7.96
N ASP A 433 27.93 -38.82 -6.81
CA ASP A 433 27.47 -38.14 -5.58
C ASP A 433 27.32 -36.63 -5.77
N ASP A 434 28.28 -35.97 -6.44
CA ASP A 434 28.17 -34.53 -6.73
C ASP A 434 27.00 -34.22 -7.67
N THR A 435 26.78 -35.06 -8.68
CA THR A 435 25.64 -34.94 -9.58
C THR A 435 24.31 -35.09 -8.82
N LEU A 436 24.19 -36.13 -8.00
CA LEU A 436 23.02 -36.39 -7.18
C LEU A 436 22.73 -35.21 -6.22
N LEU A 437 23.75 -34.71 -5.53
CA LEU A 437 23.63 -33.57 -4.63
C LEU A 437 23.14 -32.32 -5.35
N SER A 438 23.69 -32.04 -6.54
CA SER A 438 23.29 -30.93 -7.39
C SER A 438 21.82 -31.04 -7.81
N VAL A 439 21.40 -32.23 -8.25
CA VAL A 439 20.01 -32.48 -8.67
C VAL A 439 19.03 -32.38 -7.48
N ARG A 440 19.39 -32.95 -6.31
CA ARG A 440 18.56 -32.82 -5.09
C ARG A 440 18.37 -31.38 -4.65
N ARG A 441 19.45 -30.58 -4.65
CA ARG A 441 19.36 -29.14 -4.38
C ARG A 441 18.43 -28.44 -5.38
N ALA A 442 18.59 -28.68 -6.68
CA ALA A 442 17.77 -28.08 -7.72
C ALA A 442 16.28 -28.46 -7.63
N VAL A 443 15.97 -29.69 -7.19
CA VAL A 443 14.57 -30.09 -6.92
C VAL A 443 14.01 -29.33 -5.73
N ALA A 444 14.74 -29.23 -4.61
CA ALA A 444 14.33 -28.48 -3.43
C ALA A 444 14.10 -26.99 -3.75
N ASP A 445 14.99 -26.38 -4.53
CA ASP A 445 14.87 -24.99 -5.00
C ASP A 445 13.61 -24.77 -5.84
N LEU A 446 13.30 -25.68 -6.79
CA LEU A 446 12.12 -25.53 -7.61
C LEU A 446 10.81 -25.79 -6.85
N GLU A 447 10.81 -26.68 -5.87
CA GLU A 447 9.65 -26.91 -4.98
C GLU A 447 9.35 -25.66 -4.16
N ALA A 448 10.38 -25.04 -3.59
CA ALA A 448 10.25 -23.77 -2.88
C ALA A 448 9.82 -22.62 -3.82
N ARG A 449 10.45 -22.53 -5.00
CA ARG A 449 10.09 -21.52 -6.00
C ARG A 449 8.63 -21.66 -6.42
N ARG A 450 8.09 -22.87 -6.55
CA ARG A 450 6.66 -23.08 -6.84
C ARG A 450 5.78 -22.44 -5.77
N MET A 451 6.10 -22.64 -4.48
CA MET A 451 5.36 -22.01 -3.37
C MET A 451 5.48 -20.48 -3.41
N ALA A 452 6.66 -19.95 -3.66
CA ALA A 452 6.88 -18.52 -3.79
C ALA A 452 6.06 -17.94 -4.96
N LEU A 453 5.95 -18.64 -6.09
CA LEU A 453 5.15 -18.25 -7.24
C LEU A 453 3.63 -18.33 -6.96
N ASP A 454 3.18 -19.32 -6.18
CA ASP A 454 1.79 -19.40 -5.74
C ASP A 454 1.43 -18.19 -4.85
N ILE A 455 2.31 -17.79 -3.92
CA ILE A 455 2.15 -16.59 -3.10
C ILE A 455 2.18 -15.31 -3.96
N ALA A 456 3.09 -15.24 -4.93
CA ALA A 456 3.18 -14.11 -5.86
C ALA A 456 1.93 -13.98 -6.72
N LEU A 457 1.36 -15.10 -7.19
CA LEU A 457 0.09 -15.10 -7.93
C LEU A 457 -1.08 -14.65 -7.07
N VAL A 458 -1.17 -15.10 -5.80
CA VAL A 458 -2.17 -14.60 -4.85
C VAL A 458 -2.06 -13.09 -4.67
N ARG A 459 -0.84 -12.57 -4.50
CA ARG A 459 -0.60 -11.12 -4.39
C ARG A 459 -1.04 -10.39 -5.67
N ALA A 460 -0.66 -10.90 -6.84
CA ALA A 460 -1.02 -10.32 -8.13
C ALA A 460 -2.54 -10.29 -8.37
N LEU A 461 -3.26 -11.27 -7.81
CA LEU A 461 -4.72 -11.36 -7.85
C LEU A 461 -5.43 -10.58 -6.73
N GLY A 462 -4.70 -9.88 -5.85
CA GLY A 462 -5.25 -9.04 -4.79
C GLY A 462 -5.59 -9.75 -3.49
N GLY A 463 -5.14 -11.01 -3.27
CA GLY A 463 -5.18 -11.68 -1.96
C GLY A 463 -6.56 -11.90 -1.35
N GLY A 464 -7.60 -11.99 -2.18
CA GLY A 464 -8.98 -12.17 -1.70
C GLY A 464 -9.73 -10.86 -1.44
N TYR A 465 -9.11 -9.71 -1.64
CA TYR A 465 -9.79 -8.42 -1.54
C TYR A 465 -10.99 -8.34 -2.52
N ARG A 466 -12.07 -7.75 -2.05
CA ARG A 466 -13.24 -7.39 -2.84
C ARG A 466 -13.63 -5.97 -2.52
N THR A 467 -13.84 -5.15 -3.54
CA THR A 467 -14.44 -3.83 -3.33
C THR A 467 -15.80 -4.03 -2.66
N PRO A 468 -16.05 -3.39 -1.49
CA PRO A 468 -17.38 -3.41 -0.91
C PRO A 468 -18.38 -2.91 -1.96
N THR A 469 -19.43 -3.67 -2.23
CA THR A 469 -20.52 -3.21 -3.10
C THR A 469 -21.18 -2.05 -2.36
N ILE A 470 -20.90 -0.81 -2.79
CA ILE A 470 -21.65 0.34 -2.32
C ILE A 470 -23.08 0.09 -2.77
N GLN A 471 -23.94 -0.34 -1.86
CA GLN A 471 -25.37 -0.25 -2.08
C GLN A 471 -25.64 1.26 -2.22
N THR A 472 -25.77 1.72 -3.45
CA THR A 472 -26.37 3.01 -3.75
C THR A 472 -27.81 2.96 -3.23
N GLY A 473 -27.92 3.27 -1.94
CA GLY A 473 -29.20 3.55 -1.33
C GLY A 473 -29.81 4.72 -2.09
N ALA A 474 -30.79 4.43 -2.89
CA ALA A 474 -31.67 5.42 -3.47
C ALA A 474 -32.21 6.32 -2.34
N ARG A 475 -31.85 7.61 -2.36
CA ARG A 475 -32.59 8.69 -1.75
C ARG A 475 -32.55 9.91 -2.67
#